data_b267e4afb58e431161f1c052fbe93139
#
_entry.id   b267e4afb58e431161f1c052fbe93139
#
_cell.length_a   1.000
_cell.length_b   1.000
_cell.length_c   1.000
_cell.angle_alpha   90.00
_cell.angle_beta   90.00
_cell.angle_gamma   90.00
#
_symmetry.space_group_name_H-M   'P 1'
#
loop_
_entity.id
_entity.type
_entity.pdbx_description
1 polymer ?
#
loop_
_entity_poly.entity_id
_entity_poly.type
_entity_poly.pdbx_seq_one_letter_code
_entity_poly.pdbx_strand_id
1 'polypeptide(L)' 'MKITQQVWEFSEPVVQAHGCSLWDVEYIREGGEWFLRLYIDKDGG' A
#
# COMPACT_ATOMS: atom_id res chain seq x y z
N MET A 1 0.37 -14.04 -10.39
CA MET A 1 0.27 -13.59 -8.99
C MET A 1 0.71 -12.14 -8.91
N LYS A 2 -0.17 -11.27 -8.46
CA LYS A 2 0.14 -9.84 -8.40
C LYS A 2 0.65 -9.48 -7.01
N ILE A 3 1.88 -9.00 -6.96
CA ILE A 3 2.52 -8.59 -5.70
C ILE A 3 1.74 -7.47 -5.03
N THR A 4 1.20 -6.53 -5.82
CA THR A 4 0.42 -5.41 -5.28
C THR A 4 -0.84 -5.89 -4.56
N GLN A 5 -1.47 -6.93 -5.07
CA GLN A 5 -2.66 -7.49 -4.43
C GLN A 5 -2.30 -8.14 -3.08
N GLN A 6 -1.19 -8.86 -3.03
CA GLN A 6 -0.73 -9.49 -1.78
C GLN A 6 -0.38 -8.44 -0.73
N VAL A 7 0.30 -7.39 -1.15
CA VAL A 7 0.65 -6.28 -0.26
C VAL A 7 -0.60 -5.58 0.23
N TRP A 8 -1.58 -5.38 -0.64
CA TRP A 8 -2.85 -4.77 -0.28
C TRP A 8 -3.53 -5.56 0.83
N GLU A 9 -3.67 -6.87 0.64
CA GLU A 9 -4.33 -7.75 1.60
C GLU A 9 -3.61 -7.76 2.96
N PHE A 10 -2.29 -7.65 2.92
CA PHE A 10 -1.49 -7.61 4.13
C PHE A 10 -1.56 -6.25 4.81
N SER A 11 -1.53 -5.17 4.03
CA SER A 11 -1.40 -3.81 4.55
C SER A 11 -2.72 -3.20 5.01
N GLU A 12 -3.82 -3.56 4.36
CA GLU A 12 -5.12 -2.96 4.64
C GLU A 12 -5.52 -3.07 6.12
N PRO A 13 -5.48 -4.26 6.74
CA PRO A 13 -5.86 -4.35 8.15
C PRO A 13 -4.94 -3.56 9.06
N VAL A 14 -3.66 -3.47 8.73
CA VAL A 14 -2.69 -2.71 9.53
C VAL A 14 -3.00 -1.21 9.42
N VAL A 15 -3.23 -0.74 8.20
CA VAL A 15 -3.56 0.66 7.94
C VAL A 15 -4.86 1.05 8.65
N GLN A 16 -5.87 0.20 8.58
CA GLN A 16 -7.16 0.47 9.24
C GLN A 16 -7.01 0.50 10.76
N ALA A 17 -6.16 -0.34 11.31
CA ALA A 17 -5.90 -0.36 12.75
C ALA A 17 -5.29 0.95 13.25
N HIS A 18 -4.65 1.71 12.36
CA HIS A 18 -4.07 3.02 12.68
C HIS A 18 -4.99 4.18 12.31
N GLY A 19 -6.24 3.89 11.98
CA GLY A 19 -7.22 4.94 11.65
C GLY A 19 -7.01 5.53 10.27
N CYS A 20 -6.46 4.76 9.35
CA CYS A 20 -6.18 5.20 7.99
C CYS A 20 -6.89 4.30 6.98
N SER A 21 -6.89 4.74 5.74
CA SER A 21 -7.46 3.98 4.62
C SER A 21 -6.38 3.76 3.59
N LEU A 22 -6.27 2.53 3.10
CA LEU A 22 -5.38 2.21 1.99
C LEU A 22 -6.17 2.34 0.69
N TRP A 23 -5.71 3.20 -0.22
CA TRP A 23 -6.46 3.43 -1.45
C TRP A 23 -5.69 3.03 -2.71
N ASP A 24 -4.38 2.80 -2.63
CA ASP A 24 -3.63 2.29 -3.78
C ASP A 24 -2.31 1.69 -3.33
N VAL A 25 -1.81 0.74 -4.13
CA VAL A 25 -0.50 0.12 -3.93
C VAL A 25 0.17 0.05 -5.29
N GLU A 26 1.40 0.53 -5.38
CA GLU A 26 2.18 0.48 -6.60
C GLU A 26 3.51 -0.24 -6.37
N TYR A 27 3.93 -1.01 -7.37
CA TYR A 27 5.20 -1.69 -7.36
C TYR A 27 5.95 -1.29 -8.63
N ILE A 28 6.96 -0.43 -8.47
CA ILE A 28 7.61 0.27 -9.57
C ILE A 28 9.08 -0.08 -9.62
N ARG A 29 9.60 -0.23 -10.81
CA ARG A 29 11.04 -0.44 -11.02
C ARG A 29 11.68 0.85 -11.54
N GLU A 30 12.68 1.34 -10.83
CA GLU A 30 13.46 2.52 -11.22
C GLU A 30 14.94 2.26 -11.01
N GLY A 31 15.75 2.57 -12.03
CA GLY A 31 17.20 2.46 -11.93
C GLY A 31 17.71 1.08 -11.55
N GLY A 32 16.99 0.03 -11.93
CA GLY A 32 17.37 -1.33 -11.61
C GLY A 32 16.90 -1.81 -10.24
N GLU A 33 16.25 -0.96 -9.47
CA GLU A 33 15.72 -1.31 -8.16
C GLU A 33 14.21 -1.27 -8.15
N TRP A 34 13.60 -2.09 -7.29
CA TRP A 34 12.15 -2.14 -7.13
C TRP A 34 11.72 -1.35 -5.92
N PHE A 35 10.69 -0.52 -6.09
CA PHE A 35 10.12 0.30 -5.02
C PHE A 35 8.66 -0.02 -4.84
N LEU A 36 8.28 -0.20 -3.60
CA LEU A 36 6.88 -0.41 -3.21
C LEU A 36 6.33 0.88 -2.64
N ARG A 37 5.21 1.36 -3.22
CA ARG A 37 4.55 2.58 -2.75
C ARG A 37 3.16 2.25 -2.25
N LEU A 38 2.86 2.74 -1.07
CA LEU A 38 1.54 2.61 -0.47
C LEU A 38 0.91 3.99 -0.39
N TYR A 39 -0.28 4.12 -0.96
CA TYR A 39 -1.05 5.36 -0.89
C TYR A 39 -2.06 5.24 0.22
N ILE A 40 -1.85 6.00 1.26
CA ILE A 40 -2.63 5.92 2.51
C ILE A 40 -3.23 7.29 2.79
N ASP A 41 -4.50 7.30 3.16
CA ASP A 41 -5.19 8.52 3.56
C ASP A 41 -5.66 8.35 5.01
N LYS A 42 -5.62 9.45 5.75
CA LYS A 42 -6.01 9.42 7.15
C LYS A 42 -7.49 9.70 7.28
N ASP A 43 -8.19 8.81 7.96
CA ASP A 43 -9.62 8.97 8.20
C ASP A 43 -9.89 10.14 9.13
N GLY A 44 -10.85 10.99 8.73
CA GLY A 44 -11.32 12.08 9.56
C GLY A 44 -10.42 13.31 9.57
N GLY A 45 -9.41 13.34 8.71
CA GLY A 45 -8.56 14.52 8.77
C GLY A 45 -7.82 14.82 7.54
#